data_4ddad3d175f4200788f59cf6f90f3361
#
_entry.id   4ddad3d175f4200788f59cf6f90f3361
#
_cell.length_a   1.000
_cell.length_b   1.000
_cell.length_c   1.000
_cell.angle_alpha   90.00
_cell.angle_beta   90.00
_cell.angle_gamma   90.00
#
_symmetry.space_group_name_H-M   'P 1'
#
loop_
_entity.id
_entity.type
_entity.pdbx_description
1 polymer ?
#
loop_
_entity_poly.entity_id
_entity_poly.type
_entity_poly.pdbx_seq_one_letter_code
_entity_poly.pdbx_strand_id
1 'polypeptide(L)'
;MRILLKAALAMTDDAPLKNIYIGVNGERVEVISREQPEDYENAELSIGGNNRIVSPGFVSLQTFLFLYPFRYRIFSGKVNVNDLISVMNDKDFYYFSLLASYHLLKTGVTTVVVADPEPEHSARAVNAVGLNPLLAVSAGCSWAKGDWKKEFKTLYSRWSTSEENKVLLRLCDEGEAEEVFGISREYKVPVLVERSVDLSRFKDIPKNVIALGGASRKDFELVKKTGIQVSFTPTYEVCKFTLGALKPSISLDISPKYDIRSELGYATLRLLLTPEEAFKSATKWGYSQLGMNVALKVGSVGDVIVFELTEPPSYPLDLDSPYESLVYSSYTVETSIVKGEVVLDGGIPLNVGTKDIEEAQGRIEEVDEKYRSMEKN
;
A
#
# COMPACT_ATOMS: atom_id res chain seq x y z
N MET A 1 22.67 -0.98 10.73
CA MET A 1 22.95 -2.27 10.05
C MET A 1 23.25 -1.98 8.59
N ARG A 2 24.32 -2.58 8.06
CA ARG A 2 24.64 -2.55 6.62
C ARG A 2 24.14 -3.83 5.97
N ILE A 3 23.35 -3.68 4.92
CA ILE A 3 22.79 -4.80 4.15
C ILE A 3 23.31 -4.68 2.72
N LEU A 4 23.89 -5.76 2.20
CA LEU A 4 24.29 -5.88 0.80
C LEU A 4 23.28 -6.74 0.06
N LEU A 5 22.70 -6.21 -1.00
CA LEU A 5 21.82 -6.95 -1.89
C LEU A 5 22.52 -7.19 -3.23
N LYS A 6 22.48 -8.44 -3.73
CA LYS A 6 22.92 -8.81 -5.07
C LYS A 6 21.69 -9.16 -5.91
N ALA A 7 21.52 -8.49 -7.04
CA ALA A 7 20.38 -8.67 -7.93
C ALA A 7 20.81 -9.03 -9.35
N ALA A 8 20.17 -10.04 -9.94
CA ALA A 8 20.23 -10.24 -11.39
C ALA A 8 19.56 -9.07 -12.11
N LEU A 9 18.51 -8.52 -11.49
CA LEU A 9 17.77 -7.37 -11.98
C LEU A 9 17.37 -6.45 -10.82
N ALA A 10 17.69 -5.16 -10.92
CA ALA A 10 17.26 -4.12 -9.99
C ALA A 10 16.30 -3.15 -10.68
N MET A 11 15.09 -3.01 -10.12
CA MET A 11 14.03 -2.14 -10.64
C MET A 11 14.23 -0.71 -10.13
N THR A 12 15.11 0.05 -10.77
CA THR A 12 15.36 1.43 -10.39
C THR A 12 14.34 2.40 -10.99
N ASP A 13 14.30 3.62 -10.49
CA ASP A 13 13.37 4.66 -10.94
C ASP A 13 13.53 5.06 -12.42
N ASP A 14 14.75 5.00 -12.92
CA ASP A 14 15.06 5.42 -14.29
C ASP A 14 14.88 4.27 -15.29
N ALA A 15 15.51 3.13 -15.02
CA ALA A 15 15.40 1.92 -15.84
C ALA A 15 15.88 0.69 -15.05
N PRO A 16 15.41 -0.52 -15.37
CA PRO A 16 15.93 -1.75 -14.78
C PRO A 16 17.44 -1.93 -15.08
N LEU A 17 18.19 -2.30 -14.05
CA LEU A 17 19.63 -2.54 -14.13
C LEU A 17 19.95 -4.01 -13.93
N LYS A 18 20.83 -4.58 -14.79
CA LYS A 18 21.23 -6.00 -14.72
C LYS A 18 22.52 -6.17 -13.92
N ASN A 19 22.58 -7.25 -13.11
CA ASN A 19 23.77 -7.65 -12.33
C ASN A 19 24.31 -6.53 -11.44
N ILE A 20 23.53 -6.14 -10.45
CA ILE A 20 23.77 -4.96 -9.62
C ILE A 20 23.92 -5.37 -8.16
N TYR A 21 24.78 -4.67 -7.44
CA TYR A 21 24.86 -4.63 -5.98
C TYR A 21 24.20 -3.36 -5.47
N ILE A 22 23.43 -3.50 -4.39
CA ILE A 22 22.75 -2.41 -3.70
C ILE A 22 23.12 -2.48 -2.22
N GLY A 23 23.70 -1.41 -1.70
CA GLY A 23 24.00 -1.27 -0.27
C GLY A 23 22.94 -0.41 0.42
N VAL A 24 22.37 -0.95 1.51
CA VAL A 24 21.48 -0.22 2.42
C VAL A 24 22.20 -0.05 3.74
N ASN A 25 22.25 1.20 4.24
CA ASN A 25 22.85 1.52 5.52
C ASN A 25 21.88 2.35 6.36
N GLY A 26 21.54 1.84 7.56
CA GLY A 26 20.44 2.41 8.33
C GLY A 26 19.15 2.45 7.49
N GLU A 27 18.48 3.58 7.46
CA GLU A 27 17.21 3.74 6.76
C GLU A 27 17.34 4.09 5.26
N ARG A 28 18.57 4.08 4.67
CA ARG A 28 18.74 4.62 3.31
C ARG A 28 19.52 3.68 2.39
N VAL A 29 19.18 3.76 1.11
CA VAL A 29 20.01 3.22 0.02
C VAL A 29 21.27 4.09 -0.08
N GLU A 30 22.43 3.49 0.17
CA GLU A 30 23.72 4.22 0.21
C GLU A 30 24.49 4.09 -1.10
N VAL A 31 24.43 2.91 -1.74
CA VAL A 31 25.18 2.64 -2.96
C VAL A 31 24.43 1.73 -3.91
N ILE A 32 24.57 1.97 -5.21
CA ILE A 32 24.15 1.07 -6.31
C ILE A 32 25.35 0.95 -7.25
N SER A 33 25.87 -0.27 -7.43
CA SER A 33 27.10 -0.52 -8.19
C SER A 33 27.04 -1.83 -8.97
N ARG A 34 27.84 -1.90 -10.05
CA ARG A 34 28.06 -3.16 -10.81
C ARG A 34 29.07 -4.09 -10.15
N GLU A 35 29.97 -3.53 -9.37
CA GLU A 35 30.97 -4.26 -8.60
C GLU A 35 30.58 -4.21 -7.12
N GLN A 36 30.98 -5.23 -6.36
CA GLN A 36 30.72 -5.25 -4.92
C GLN A 36 31.45 -4.06 -4.27
N PRO A 37 30.73 -3.18 -3.55
CA PRO A 37 31.34 -2.04 -2.89
C PRO A 37 32.27 -2.50 -1.74
N GLU A 38 33.48 -1.97 -1.67
CA GLU A 38 34.48 -2.31 -0.63
C GLU A 38 33.94 -2.10 0.79
N ASP A 39 33.18 -1.01 1.02
CA ASP A 39 32.57 -0.72 2.33
C ASP A 39 31.50 -1.75 2.76
N TYR A 40 31.09 -2.64 1.86
CA TYR A 40 30.10 -3.70 2.07
C TYR A 40 30.68 -5.11 2.02
N GLU A 41 32.00 -5.29 1.93
CA GLU A 41 32.63 -6.60 2.00
C GLU A 41 32.31 -7.34 3.32
N ASN A 42 32.18 -6.58 4.41
CA ASN A 42 31.82 -7.07 5.74
C ASN A 42 30.42 -6.58 6.17
N ALA A 43 29.45 -6.52 5.24
CA ALA A 43 28.07 -6.20 5.58
C ALA A 43 27.51 -7.22 6.58
N GLU A 44 26.73 -6.76 7.57
CA GLU A 44 26.12 -7.63 8.58
C GLU A 44 25.15 -8.64 7.97
N LEU A 45 24.58 -8.29 6.83
CA LEU A 45 23.69 -9.18 6.07
C LEU A 45 23.96 -9.06 4.57
N SER A 46 24.07 -10.21 3.89
CA SER A 46 24.18 -10.27 2.43
C SER A 46 23.08 -11.16 1.86
N ILE A 47 22.25 -10.60 1.00
CA ILE A 47 21.05 -11.24 0.46
C ILE A 47 21.08 -11.17 -1.06
N GLY A 48 20.45 -12.15 -1.71
CA GLY A 48 20.21 -12.11 -3.15
C GLY A 48 21.01 -13.14 -3.94
N GLY A 49 21.12 -12.92 -5.23
CA GLY A 49 21.77 -13.87 -6.16
C GLY A 49 21.37 -13.68 -7.61
N ASN A 50 21.76 -14.65 -8.44
CA ASN A 50 21.61 -14.55 -9.90
C ASN A 50 20.14 -14.72 -10.38
N ASN A 51 19.24 -15.21 -9.53
CA ASN A 51 17.81 -15.37 -9.84
C ASN A 51 16.95 -14.52 -8.90
N ARG A 52 17.44 -13.34 -8.54
CA ARG A 52 16.73 -12.40 -7.66
C ARG A 52 16.47 -11.10 -8.39
N ILE A 53 15.25 -10.60 -8.22
CA ILE A 53 14.89 -9.23 -8.57
C ILE A 53 14.84 -8.42 -7.28
N VAL A 54 15.46 -7.25 -7.29
CA VAL A 54 15.35 -6.26 -6.21
C VAL A 54 14.55 -5.08 -6.70
N SER A 55 13.58 -4.66 -5.91
CA SER A 55 12.62 -3.60 -6.25
C SER A 55 12.38 -2.70 -5.04
N PRO A 56 11.95 -1.43 -5.24
CA PRO A 56 11.30 -0.69 -4.17
C PRO A 56 10.10 -1.49 -3.63
N GLY A 57 9.79 -1.34 -2.35
CA GLY A 57 8.57 -1.90 -1.78
C GLY A 57 7.32 -1.34 -2.44
N PHE A 58 6.24 -2.12 -2.48
CA PHE A 58 4.97 -1.65 -3.00
C PHE A 58 4.20 -0.81 -1.98
N VAL A 59 3.38 0.12 -2.48
CA VAL A 59 2.47 0.96 -1.68
C VAL A 59 1.02 0.79 -2.13
N SER A 60 0.11 0.72 -1.16
CA SER A 60 -1.35 0.80 -1.40
C SER A 60 -1.92 2.08 -0.80
N LEU A 61 -2.63 2.88 -1.62
CA LEU A 61 -3.11 4.20 -1.22
C LEU A 61 -4.45 4.20 -0.45
N GLN A 62 -5.14 3.10 -0.44
CA GLN A 62 -6.33 2.87 0.39
C GLN A 62 -6.47 1.37 0.65
N THR A 63 -6.59 1.00 1.92
CA THR A 63 -6.79 -0.40 2.28
C THR A 63 -7.62 -0.47 3.56
N PHE A 64 -8.67 -1.31 3.53
CA PHE A 64 -9.51 -1.61 4.70
C PHE A 64 -9.04 -2.92 5.32
N LEU A 65 -8.05 -2.84 6.19
CA LEU A 65 -7.36 -4.00 6.75
C LEU A 65 -8.26 -4.86 7.64
N PHE A 66 -9.14 -4.23 8.43
CA PHE A 66 -10.07 -4.91 9.32
C PHE A 66 -11.05 -5.84 8.61
N LEU A 67 -11.27 -5.64 7.31
CA LEU A 67 -12.18 -6.45 6.51
C LEU A 67 -11.52 -7.73 5.94
N TYR A 68 -10.22 -7.87 6.07
CA TYR A 68 -9.46 -8.98 5.51
C TYR A 68 -10.01 -10.37 5.85
N PRO A 69 -10.40 -10.71 7.09
CA PRO A 69 -10.95 -12.03 7.41
C PRO A 69 -12.25 -12.34 6.67
N PHE A 70 -13.06 -11.32 6.41
CA PHE A 70 -14.39 -11.45 5.79
C PHE A 70 -14.42 -11.12 4.29
N ARG A 71 -13.28 -10.84 3.67
CA ARG A 71 -13.15 -10.34 2.29
C ARG A 71 -13.94 -11.12 1.24
N TYR A 72 -13.96 -12.46 1.32
CA TYR A 72 -14.70 -13.29 0.36
C TYR A 72 -16.21 -13.14 0.50
N ARG A 73 -16.70 -13.05 1.72
CA ARG A 73 -18.13 -12.87 2.03
C ARG A 73 -18.61 -11.46 1.69
N ILE A 74 -17.76 -10.46 1.94
CA ILE A 74 -18.03 -9.07 1.55
C ILE A 74 -18.07 -8.95 0.03
N PHE A 75 -17.07 -9.49 -0.67
CA PHE A 75 -17.00 -9.45 -2.12
C PHE A 75 -18.19 -10.17 -2.80
N SER A 76 -18.70 -11.24 -2.20
CA SER A 76 -19.91 -11.95 -2.67
C SER A 76 -21.23 -11.35 -2.18
N GLY A 77 -21.22 -10.23 -1.48
CA GLY A 77 -22.41 -9.55 -0.95
C GLY A 77 -23.12 -10.28 0.19
N LYS A 78 -22.43 -11.20 0.88
CA LYS A 78 -22.99 -12.00 1.98
C LYS A 78 -22.75 -11.39 3.37
N VAL A 79 -22.03 -10.31 3.47
CA VAL A 79 -21.76 -9.58 4.73
C VAL A 79 -21.99 -8.10 4.50
N ASN A 80 -22.82 -7.51 5.36
CA ASN A 80 -22.98 -6.07 5.46
C ASN A 80 -21.85 -5.49 6.34
N VAL A 81 -21.09 -4.54 5.83
CA VAL A 81 -19.94 -3.98 6.54
C VAL A 81 -20.36 -3.17 7.78
N ASN A 82 -21.47 -2.42 7.73
CA ASN A 82 -21.94 -1.66 8.88
C ASN A 82 -22.35 -2.59 10.03
N ASP A 83 -23.04 -3.68 9.72
CA ASP A 83 -23.44 -4.68 10.69
C ASP A 83 -22.22 -5.39 11.30
N LEU A 84 -21.23 -5.69 10.48
CA LEU A 84 -19.96 -6.27 10.94
C LEU A 84 -19.25 -5.33 11.92
N ILE A 85 -19.13 -4.04 11.59
CA ILE A 85 -18.51 -3.03 12.46
C ILE A 85 -19.26 -2.91 13.80
N SER A 86 -20.57 -3.06 13.80
CA SER A 86 -21.39 -2.93 15.02
C SER A 86 -21.10 -3.99 16.08
N VAL A 87 -20.56 -5.13 15.69
CA VAL A 87 -20.20 -6.25 16.59
C VAL A 87 -18.70 -6.33 16.93
N MET A 88 -17.89 -5.45 16.34
CA MET A 88 -16.43 -5.39 16.54
C MET A 88 -16.06 -4.42 17.68
N ASN A 89 -14.90 -4.65 18.26
CA ASN A 89 -14.23 -3.78 19.21
C ASN A 89 -12.78 -3.46 18.78
N ASP A 90 -12.09 -2.60 19.53
CA ASP A 90 -10.73 -2.12 19.22
C ASP A 90 -9.72 -3.23 18.99
N LYS A 91 -9.81 -4.35 19.76
CA LYS A 91 -8.90 -5.48 19.60
C LYS A 91 -9.16 -6.22 18.29
N ASP A 92 -10.42 -6.26 17.84
CA ASP A 92 -10.76 -6.92 16.56
C ASP A 92 -10.16 -6.13 15.39
N PHE A 93 -10.24 -4.80 15.42
CA PHE A 93 -9.53 -3.95 14.43
C PHE A 93 -8.03 -4.21 14.40
N TYR A 94 -7.39 -4.33 15.58
CA TYR A 94 -5.96 -4.62 15.67
C TYR A 94 -5.61 -5.98 15.06
N TYR A 95 -6.24 -7.08 15.53
CA TYR A 95 -5.87 -8.42 15.13
C TYR A 95 -6.24 -8.75 13.69
N PHE A 96 -7.34 -8.21 13.17
CA PHE A 96 -7.72 -8.40 11.77
C PHE A 96 -6.76 -7.67 10.85
N SER A 97 -6.35 -6.46 11.24
CA SER A 97 -5.34 -5.68 10.51
C SER A 97 -3.95 -6.31 10.62
N LEU A 98 -3.62 -7.00 11.71
CA LEU A 98 -2.39 -7.76 11.85
C LEU A 98 -2.32 -8.89 10.82
N LEU A 99 -3.39 -9.67 10.67
CA LEU A 99 -3.46 -10.73 9.66
C LEU A 99 -3.39 -10.18 8.23
N ALA A 100 -4.09 -9.07 7.96
CA ALA A 100 -4.00 -8.39 6.67
C ALA A 100 -2.57 -7.96 6.39
N SER A 101 -1.92 -7.29 7.35
CA SER A 101 -0.55 -6.80 7.22
C SER A 101 0.47 -7.92 7.04
N TYR A 102 0.30 -9.03 7.77
CA TYR A 102 1.09 -10.25 7.58
C TYR A 102 1.02 -10.74 6.13
N HIS A 103 -0.19 -10.77 5.56
CA HIS A 103 -0.38 -11.16 4.17
C HIS A 103 0.21 -10.14 3.20
N LEU A 104 -0.02 -8.85 3.42
CA LEU A 104 0.50 -7.77 2.57
C LEU A 104 2.02 -7.78 2.49
N LEU A 105 2.70 -8.00 3.63
CA LEU A 105 4.15 -8.11 3.69
C LEU A 105 4.67 -9.22 2.76
N LYS A 106 3.99 -10.37 2.75
CA LYS A 106 4.32 -11.52 1.86
C LYS A 106 4.04 -11.26 0.39
N THR A 107 3.32 -10.19 0.05
CA THR A 107 3.06 -9.78 -1.35
C THR A 107 3.95 -8.62 -1.81
N GLY A 108 4.85 -8.14 -0.92
CA GLY A 108 5.82 -7.09 -1.23
C GLY A 108 5.34 -5.67 -0.90
N VAL A 109 4.20 -5.51 -0.22
CA VAL A 109 3.79 -4.20 0.31
C VAL A 109 4.70 -3.84 1.48
N THR A 110 5.24 -2.62 1.48
CA THR A 110 6.03 -2.06 2.59
C THR A 110 5.34 -0.85 3.22
N THR A 111 4.50 -0.16 2.46
CA THR A 111 3.73 1.00 2.94
C THR A 111 2.25 0.83 2.61
N VAL A 112 1.39 1.09 3.58
CA VAL A 112 -0.07 0.99 3.41
C VAL A 112 -0.79 2.18 4.02
N VAL A 113 -1.71 2.77 3.26
CA VAL A 113 -2.65 3.77 3.78
C VAL A 113 -3.84 3.03 4.39
N VAL A 114 -3.97 3.16 5.70
CA VAL A 114 -5.02 2.54 6.51
C VAL A 114 -6.27 3.43 6.46
N ALA A 115 -7.35 2.92 5.88
CA ALA A 115 -8.63 3.65 5.74
C ALA A 115 -9.73 3.11 6.68
N ASP A 116 -9.35 2.36 7.70
CA ASP A 116 -10.24 1.71 8.66
C ASP A 116 -10.99 2.74 9.53
N PRO A 117 -12.18 2.40 10.08
CA PRO A 117 -12.94 3.29 10.96
C PRO A 117 -12.19 3.69 12.24
N GLU A 118 -11.33 2.80 12.72
CA GLU A 118 -10.44 2.99 13.87
C GLU A 118 -8.99 2.92 13.42
N PRO A 119 -8.49 3.94 12.67
CA PRO A 119 -7.22 3.84 11.95
C PRO A 119 -6.01 3.67 12.87
N GLU A 120 -6.08 4.14 14.13
CA GLU A 120 -4.95 4.01 15.06
C GLU A 120 -4.72 2.55 15.48
N HIS A 121 -5.79 1.77 15.75
CA HIS A 121 -5.64 0.36 16.14
C HIS A 121 -5.07 -0.46 14.99
N SER A 122 -5.56 -0.24 13.80
CA SER A 122 -5.05 -0.89 12.58
C SER A 122 -3.60 -0.47 12.26
N ALA A 123 -3.27 0.82 12.39
CA ALA A 123 -1.91 1.31 12.16
C ALA A 123 -0.88 0.73 13.15
N ARG A 124 -1.28 0.53 14.41
CA ARG A 124 -0.43 -0.17 15.40
C ARG A 124 -0.15 -1.62 14.99
N ALA A 125 -1.15 -2.32 14.45
CA ALA A 125 -0.97 -3.67 13.94
C ALA A 125 -0.03 -3.70 12.72
N VAL A 126 -0.21 -2.77 11.77
CA VAL A 126 0.67 -2.59 10.61
C VAL A 126 2.12 -2.38 11.05
N ASN A 127 2.34 -1.47 12.01
CA ASN A 127 3.67 -1.18 12.55
C ASN A 127 4.26 -2.39 13.31
N ALA A 128 3.44 -3.14 14.05
CA ALA A 128 3.88 -4.34 14.76
C ALA A 128 4.36 -5.44 13.82
N VAL A 129 3.77 -5.56 12.63
CA VAL A 129 4.24 -6.50 11.59
C VAL A 129 5.54 -6.01 10.93
N GLY A 130 5.83 -4.71 11.00
CA GLY A 130 7.02 -4.08 10.41
C GLY A 130 6.74 -3.32 9.11
N LEU A 131 5.48 -3.15 8.72
CA LEU A 131 5.12 -2.28 7.60
C LEU A 131 5.07 -0.80 8.03
N ASN A 132 5.13 0.10 7.07
CA ASN A 132 5.01 1.52 7.28
C ASN A 132 3.52 1.97 7.14
N PRO A 133 2.80 2.28 8.23
CA PRO A 133 1.42 2.74 8.16
C PRO A 133 1.33 4.24 7.87
N LEU A 134 0.35 4.62 7.05
CA LEU A 134 -0.17 5.97 6.95
C LEU A 134 -1.66 5.94 7.32
N LEU A 135 -2.10 6.85 8.20
CA LEU A 135 -3.44 6.83 8.77
C LEU A 135 -4.35 7.81 8.00
N ALA A 136 -5.42 7.31 7.41
CA ALA A 136 -6.42 8.14 6.74
C ALA A 136 -7.59 8.43 7.69
N VAL A 137 -7.66 9.65 8.22
CA VAL A 137 -8.78 10.10 9.05
C VAL A 137 -9.99 10.41 8.17
N SER A 138 -11.11 9.79 8.47
CA SER A 138 -12.31 9.78 7.64
C SER A 138 -13.27 10.92 8.00
N ALA A 139 -13.52 11.85 7.07
CA ALA A 139 -14.47 12.94 7.18
C ALA A 139 -15.77 12.64 6.41
N GLY A 140 -16.91 12.62 7.10
CA GLY A 140 -18.22 12.37 6.50
C GLY A 140 -18.47 10.93 6.03
N CYS A 141 -17.68 9.96 6.49
CA CYS A 141 -17.85 8.55 6.14
C CYS A 141 -18.85 7.87 7.07
N SER A 142 -19.70 6.98 6.53
CA SER A 142 -20.81 6.34 7.27
C SER A 142 -20.38 5.48 8.45
N TRP A 143 -19.20 4.95 8.41
CA TRP A 143 -18.61 4.10 9.47
C TRP A 143 -17.62 4.84 10.39
N ALA A 144 -17.26 6.10 10.06
CA ALA A 144 -16.46 6.94 10.95
C ALA A 144 -17.31 7.42 12.13
N LYS A 145 -16.79 7.30 13.35
CA LYS A 145 -17.47 7.71 14.58
C LYS A 145 -16.77 8.94 15.16
N GLY A 146 -17.58 9.88 15.69
CA GLY A 146 -17.07 11.02 16.44
C GLY A 146 -16.66 12.24 15.60
N ASP A 147 -15.87 13.12 16.21
CA ASP A 147 -15.37 14.36 15.61
C ASP A 147 -14.03 14.08 14.89
N TRP A 148 -14.08 13.94 13.58
CA TRP A 148 -12.91 13.66 12.75
C TRP A 148 -11.83 14.75 12.85
N LYS A 149 -12.19 16.01 13.13
CA LYS A 149 -11.21 17.10 13.28
C LYS A 149 -10.37 16.92 14.54
N LYS A 150 -11.04 16.54 15.63
CA LYS A 150 -10.37 16.22 16.89
C LYS A 150 -9.50 14.97 16.74
N GLU A 151 -10.02 13.95 16.06
CA GLU A 151 -9.27 12.73 15.74
C GLU A 151 -8.02 13.06 14.91
N PHE A 152 -8.16 13.82 13.82
CA PHE A 152 -7.05 14.24 12.99
C PHE A 152 -5.94 14.93 13.81
N LYS A 153 -6.28 15.94 14.59
CA LYS A 153 -5.30 16.67 15.41
C LYS A 153 -4.59 15.75 16.41
N THR A 154 -5.35 14.84 17.02
CA THR A 154 -4.80 13.87 17.99
C THR A 154 -3.83 12.91 17.32
N LEU A 155 -4.23 12.30 16.20
CA LEU A 155 -3.39 11.36 15.47
C LEU A 155 -2.18 12.04 14.82
N TYR A 156 -2.38 13.23 14.26
CA TYR A 156 -1.29 14.01 13.67
C TYR A 156 -0.20 14.30 14.70
N SER A 157 -0.57 14.72 15.93
CA SER A 157 0.38 14.99 16.99
C SER A 157 1.12 13.75 17.51
N ARG A 158 0.53 12.56 17.39
CA ARG A 158 1.11 11.29 17.86
C ARG A 158 1.97 10.58 16.82
N TRP A 159 1.57 10.63 15.56
CA TRP A 159 2.14 9.80 14.50
C TRP A 159 3.04 10.56 13.54
N SER A 160 2.83 11.87 13.36
CA SER A 160 3.65 12.68 12.47
C SER A 160 4.78 13.37 13.22
N THR A 161 5.89 13.59 12.51
CA THR A 161 7.04 14.35 12.99
C THR A 161 7.27 15.55 12.07
N SER A 162 8.29 16.39 12.37
CA SER A 162 8.71 17.46 11.46
C SER A 162 9.27 16.95 10.13
N GLU A 163 9.75 15.71 10.09
CA GLU A 163 10.40 15.10 8.93
C GLU A 163 9.48 14.15 8.16
N GLU A 164 8.52 13.52 8.84
CA GLU A 164 7.65 12.52 8.25
C GLU A 164 6.19 12.74 8.65
N ASN A 165 5.34 12.94 7.65
CA ASN A 165 3.90 12.99 7.86
C ASN A 165 3.29 11.60 7.68
N LYS A 166 2.61 11.10 8.73
CA LYS A 166 1.96 9.79 8.76
C LYS A 166 0.44 9.85 8.75
N VAL A 167 -0.13 11.04 8.78
CA VAL A 167 -1.59 11.21 8.84
C VAL A 167 -2.08 12.00 7.64
N LEU A 168 -3.11 11.50 7.00
CA LEU A 168 -3.78 12.13 5.87
C LEU A 168 -5.30 12.15 6.10
N LEU A 169 -6.03 12.80 5.22
CA LEU A 169 -7.49 12.91 5.29
C LEU A 169 -8.15 12.03 4.24
N ARG A 170 -9.35 11.53 4.55
CA ARG A 170 -10.23 10.83 3.62
C ARG A 170 -11.60 11.50 3.63
N LEU A 171 -12.03 12.02 2.48
CA LEU A 171 -13.29 12.73 2.30
C LEU A 171 -14.33 11.82 1.66
N CYS A 172 -15.48 11.63 2.34
CA CYS A 172 -16.59 10.81 1.88
C CYS A 172 -17.88 11.61 1.60
N ASP A 173 -17.99 12.82 2.14
CA ASP A 173 -19.18 13.67 2.01
C ASP A 173 -18.81 15.07 1.53
N GLU A 174 -19.55 15.61 0.56
CA GLU A 174 -19.30 16.93 -0.02
C GLU A 174 -19.42 18.07 1.00
N GLY A 175 -20.27 17.90 2.02
CA GLY A 175 -20.48 18.90 3.09
C GLY A 175 -19.23 19.16 3.94
N GLU A 176 -18.30 18.20 4.01
CA GLU A 176 -17.06 18.31 4.77
C GLU A 176 -15.89 18.88 3.93
N ALA A 177 -16.08 19.05 2.61
CA ALA A 177 -14.98 19.30 1.68
C ALA A 177 -14.22 20.60 1.96
N GLU A 178 -14.89 21.70 2.25
CA GLU A 178 -14.22 23.00 2.51
C GLU A 178 -13.29 22.92 3.72
N GLU A 179 -13.72 22.28 4.81
CA GLU A 179 -12.94 22.11 6.01
C GLU A 179 -11.80 21.13 5.81
N VAL A 180 -12.04 19.99 5.15
CA VAL A 180 -11.01 19.01 4.78
C VAL A 180 -9.94 19.66 3.93
N PHE A 181 -10.31 20.43 2.90
CA PHE A 181 -9.36 21.12 2.05
C PHE A 181 -8.61 22.24 2.79
N GLY A 182 -9.27 22.92 3.75
CA GLY A 182 -8.65 23.90 4.64
C GLY A 182 -7.54 23.26 5.48
N ILE A 183 -7.83 22.19 6.19
CA ILE A 183 -6.87 21.44 7.02
C ILE A 183 -5.74 20.85 6.14
N SER A 184 -6.07 20.31 4.97
CA SER A 184 -5.07 19.79 4.04
C SER A 184 -4.04 20.86 3.62
N ARG A 185 -4.47 22.10 3.36
CA ARG A 185 -3.56 23.22 3.04
C ARG A 185 -2.72 23.63 4.24
N GLU A 186 -3.33 23.70 5.42
CA GLU A 186 -2.66 24.10 6.67
C GLU A 186 -1.55 23.11 7.05
N TYR A 187 -1.87 21.83 7.06
CA TYR A 187 -0.94 20.75 7.48
C TYR A 187 -0.14 20.14 6.33
N LYS A 188 -0.43 20.51 5.08
CA LYS A 188 0.18 19.98 3.84
C LYS A 188 0.04 18.45 3.72
N VAL A 189 -1.10 17.92 4.14
CA VAL A 189 -1.40 16.49 4.12
C VAL A 189 -2.20 16.09 2.89
N PRO A 190 -1.98 14.89 2.31
CA PRO A 190 -2.81 14.39 1.21
C PRO A 190 -4.27 14.22 1.62
N VAL A 191 -5.17 14.28 0.64
CA VAL A 191 -6.59 14.00 0.81
C VAL A 191 -7.01 12.91 -0.17
N LEU A 192 -7.43 11.76 0.35
CA LEU A 192 -8.15 10.75 -0.44
C LEU A 192 -9.59 11.19 -0.58
N VAL A 193 -10.12 11.25 -1.79
CA VAL A 193 -11.50 11.66 -2.04
C VAL A 193 -12.27 10.49 -2.63
N GLU A 194 -13.32 10.06 -1.91
CA GLU A 194 -14.18 8.95 -2.32
C GLU A 194 -14.98 9.27 -3.58
N ARG A 195 -15.36 8.21 -4.30
CA ARG A 195 -16.14 8.29 -5.54
C ARG A 195 -17.51 8.96 -5.39
N SER A 196 -18.05 8.98 -4.16
CA SER A 196 -19.32 9.63 -3.82
C SER A 196 -19.25 11.16 -3.90
N VAL A 197 -18.04 11.74 -3.84
CA VAL A 197 -17.81 13.19 -3.84
C VAL A 197 -17.58 13.70 -5.26
N ASP A 198 -18.45 14.56 -5.74
CA ASP A 198 -18.30 15.21 -7.06
C ASP A 198 -17.32 16.38 -6.99
N LEU A 199 -16.06 16.11 -7.29
CA LEU A 199 -15.01 17.13 -7.31
C LEU A 199 -15.25 18.28 -8.30
N SER A 200 -16.09 18.10 -9.32
CA SER A 200 -16.41 19.16 -10.28
C SER A 200 -17.17 20.34 -9.68
N ARG A 201 -17.75 20.16 -8.51
CA ARG A 201 -18.48 21.20 -7.75
C ARG A 201 -17.57 22.20 -7.05
N PHE A 202 -16.29 21.86 -6.86
CA PHE A 202 -15.34 22.68 -6.13
C PHE A 202 -14.43 23.47 -7.09
N LYS A 203 -14.28 24.77 -6.83
CA LYS A 203 -13.44 25.67 -7.66
C LYS A 203 -11.98 25.66 -7.25
N ASP A 204 -11.70 25.43 -5.98
CA ASP A 204 -10.37 25.51 -5.39
C ASP A 204 -10.01 24.18 -4.70
N ILE A 205 -9.54 23.22 -5.52
CA ILE A 205 -9.13 21.89 -5.04
C ILE A 205 -7.62 21.90 -4.76
N PRO A 206 -7.17 21.43 -3.57
CA PRO A 206 -5.74 21.32 -3.28
C PRO A 206 -5.04 20.36 -4.26
N LYS A 207 -3.78 20.67 -4.59
CA LYS A 207 -3.00 19.84 -5.54
C LYS A 207 -2.64 18.45 -5.00
N ASN A 208 -2.70 18.26 -3.69
CA ASN A 208 -2.44 17.00 -3.01
C ASN A 208 -3.72 16.16 -2.80
N VAL A 209 -4.79 16.47 -3.52
CA VAL A 209 -5.98 15.63 -3.61
C VAL A 209 -5.72 14.43 -4.50
N ILE A 210 -6.12 13.26 -4.04
CA ILE A 210 -6.06 11.97 -4.72
C ILE A 210 -7.50 11.46 -4.85
N ALA A 211 -8.07 11.53 -6.06
CA ALA A 211 -9.39 10.99 -6.33
C ALA A 211 -9.33 9.46 -6.39
N LEU A 212 -10.19 8.79 -5.64
CA LEU A 212 -10.28 7.34 -5.60
C LEU A 212 -11.25 6.85 -6.69
N GLY A 213 -10.74 6.07 -7.63
CA GLY A 213 -11.52 5.59 -8.74
C GLY A 213 -11.85 6.70 -9.76
N GLY A 214 -12.96 6.52 -10.47
CA GLY A 214 -13.40 7.50 -11.46
C GLY A 214 -12.79 7.25 -12.84
N ALA A 215 -12.97 6.05 -13.37
CA ALA A 215 -12.52 5.69 -14.72
C ALA A 215 -13.45 6.17 -15.85
N SER A 216 -14.34 7.14 -15.59
CA SER A 216 -15.17 7.74 -16.62
C SER A 216 -14.41 8.79 -17.41
N ARG A 217 -14.83 9.02 -18.68
CA ARG A 217 -14.21 10.06 -19.51
C ARG A 217 -14.37 11.47 -18.90
N LYS A 218 -15.46 11.71 -18.18
CA LYS A 218 -15.72 12.99 -17.51
C LYS A 218 -14.72 13.24 -16.38
N ASP A 219 -14.43 12.21 -15.59
CA ASP A 219 -13.45 12.29 -14.51
C ASP A 219 -12.04 12.48 -15.06
N PHE A 220 -11.72 11.81 -16.17
CA PHE A 220 -10.43 11.97 -16.85
C PHE A 220 -10.18 13.42 -17.28
N GLU A 221 -11.16 14.07 -17.90
CA GLU A 221 -11.03 15.48 -18.32
C GLU A 221 -10.90 16.42 -17.11
N LEU A 222 -11.61 16.15 -16.01
CA LEU A 222 -11.48 16.92 -14.78
C LEU A 222 -10.06 16.79 -14.21
N VAL A 223 -9.57 15.56 -14.05
CA VAL A 223 -8.22 15.28 -13.54
C VAL A 223 -7.15 15.96 -14.37
N LYS A 224 -7.26 15.85 -15.70
CA LYS A 224 -6.33 16.50 -16.63
C LYS A 224 -6.36 18.03 -16.54
N LYS A 225 -7.53 18.62 -16.34
CA LYS A 225 -7.73 20.07 -16.21
C LYS A 225 -7.22 20.61 -14.87
N THR A 226 -7.47 19.91 -13.79
CA THR A 226 -7.14 20.36 -12.42
C THR A 226 -5.75 19.93 -11.97
N GLY A 227 -5.19 18.87 -12.58
CA GLY A 227 -3.92 18.28 -12.18
C GLY A 227 -3.98 17.52 -10.84
N ILE A 228 -5.19 17.21 -10.34
CA ILE A 228 -5.34 16.32 -9.18
C ILE A 228 -4.84 14.92 -9.51
N GLN A 229 -4.47 14.18 -8.47
CA GLN A 229 -3.97 12.83 -8.60
C GLN A 229 -5.11 11.80 -8.56
N VAL A 230 -4.85 10.57 -8.99
CA VAL A 230 -5.87 9.52 -9.03
C VAL A 230 -5.28 8.20 -8.50
N SER A 231 -6.12 7.43 -7.83
CA SER A 231 -5.82 6.07 -7.41
C SER A 231 -6.96 5.13 -7.81
N PHE A 232 -6.60 3.95 -8.31
CA PHE A 232 -7.59 2.95 -8.77
C PHE A 232 -7.43 1.64 -8.02
N THR A 233 -8.54 0.92 -7.90
CA THR A 233 -8.56 -0.47 -7.48
C THR A 233 -8.91 -1.34 -8.69
N PRO A 234 -7.93 -1.88 -9.42
CA PRO A 234 -8.15 -2.58 -10.70
C PRO A 234 -9.15 -3.73 -10.62
N THR A 235 -9.27 -4.39 -9.48
CA THR A 235 -10.30 -5.42 -9.25
C THR A 235 -11.73 -4.92 -9.54
N TYR A 236 -12.04 -3.65 -9.26
CA TYR A 236 -13.39 -3.10 -9.40
C TYR A 236 -13.58 -2.23 -10.63
N GLU A 237 -12.51 -1.77 -11.25
CA GLU A 237 -12.56 -0.73 -12.26
C GLU A 237 -12.15 -1.23 -13.63
N VAL A 238 -12.87 -0.79 -14.64
CA VAL A 238 -12.58 -1.07 -16.05
C VAL A 238 -12.58 0.25 -16.81
N CYS A 239 -11.52 0.49 -17.58
CA CYS A 239 -11.41 1.65 -18.42
C CYS A 239 -11.43 1.26 -19.91
N LYS A 240 -11.98 2.12 -20.74
CA LYS A 240 -12.00 1.94 -22.23
C LYS A 240 -10.86 2.69 -22.92
N PHE A 241 -10.01 3.38 -22.17
CA PHE A 241 -8.86 4.15 -22.66
C PHE A 241 -7.72 4.04 -21.67
N THR A 242 -6.49 4.19 -22.14
CA THR A 242 -5.31 4.10 -21.26
C THR A 242 -5.26 5.23 -20.25
N LEU A 243 -4.95 4.90 -19.00
CA LEU A 243 -4.80 5.84 -17.89
C LEU A 243 -3.35 6.25 -17.62
N GLY A 244 -2.36 5.68 -18.33
CA GLY A 244 -0.94 5.92 -18.07
C GLY A 244 -0.54 7.40 -18.05
N ALA A 245 -1.15 8.23 -18.90
CA ALA A 245 -0.90 9.68 -18.92
C ALA A 245 -1.26 10.39 -17.60
N LEU A 246 -2.14 9.84 -16.78
CA LEU A 246 -2.53 10.37 -15.47
C LEU A 246 -1.56 9.95 -14.36
N LYS A 247 -0.65 9.02 -14.63
CA LYS A 247 0.26 8.41 -13.63
C LYS A 247 -0.49 7.94 -12.39
N PRO A 248 -1.49 7.07 -12.55
CA PRO A 248 -2.33 6.64 -11.43
C PRO A 248 -1.53 5.84 -10.41
N SER A 249 -1.98 5.85 -9.16
CA SER A 249 -1.56 4.88 -8.15
C SER A 249 -2.56 3.73 -8.03
N ILE A 250 -2.19 2.71 -7.25
CA ILE A 250 -3.03 1.55 -6.96
C ILE A 250 -3.46 1.56 -5.49
N SER A 251 -4.72 1.19 -5.28
CA SER A 251 -5.32 0.89 -3.98
C SER A 251 -5.78 -0.56 -3.96
N LEU A 252 -5.68 -1.21 -2.81
CA LEU A 252 -6.24 -2.54 -2.60
C LEU A 252 -7.72 -2.48 -2.20
N ASP A 253 -8.12 -1.41 -1.52
CA ASP A 253 -9.49 -1.21 -1.04
C ASP A 253 -9.99 -2.45 -0.26
N ILE A 254 -11.03 -3.14 -0.73
CA ILE A 254 -11.54 -4.42 -0.22
C ILE A 254 -11.31 -5.52 -1.28
N SER A 255 -10.16 -5.53 -1.91
CA SER A 255 -9.83 -6.56 -2.92
C SER A 255 -9.92 -7.96 -2.32
N PRO A 256 -10.59 -8.93 -2.98
CA PRO A 256 -10.78 -10.27 -2.41
C PRO A 256 -9.46 -11.02 -2.20
N LYS A 257 -8.41 -10.66 -2.90
CA LYS A 257 -7.08 -11.27 -2.74
C LYS A 257 -6.19 -10.54 -1.76
N TYR A 258 -6.38 -9.22 -1.56
CA TYR A 258 -5.43 -8.37 -0.82
C TYR A 258 -3.98 -8.56 -1.30
N ASP A 259 -3.81 -8.74 -2.60
CA ASP A 259 -2.52 -9.02 -3.22
C ASP A 259 -2.24 -7.96 -4.30
N ILE A 260 -1.27 -7.09 -4.01
CA ILE A 260 -0.88 -6.00 -4.91
C ILE A 260 -0.40 -6.53 -6.27
N ARG A 261 0.23 -7.72 -6.32
CA ARG A 261 0.70 -8.33 -7.57
C ARG A 261 -0.48 -8.67 -8.49
N SER A 262 -1.58 -9.15 -7.92
CA SER A 262 -2.82 -9.39 -8.68
C SER A 262 -3.40 -8.09 -9.24
N GLU A 263 -3.35 -7.01 -8.46
CA GLU A 263 -3.82 -5.71 -8.92
C GLU A 263 -2.93 -5.13 -10.03
N LEU A 264 -1.61 -5.39 -10.02
CA LEU A 264 -0.73 -5.04 -11.15
C LEU A 264 -1.17 -5.73 -12.45
N GLY A 265 -1.42 -7.03 -12.39
CA GLY A 265 -1.95 -7.79 -13.54
C GLY A 265 -3.32 -7.28 -14.01
N TYR A 266 -4.24 -7.00 -13.08
CA TYR A 266 -5.54 -6.41 -13.42
C TYR A 266 -5.42 -4.99 -14.00
N ALA A 267 -4.46 -4.19 -13.54
CA ALA A 267 -4.23 -2.84 -14.07
C ALA A 267 -3.88 -2.88 -15.57
N THR A 268 -3.11 -3.85 -16.01
CA THR A 268 -2.78 -3.99 -17.45
C THR A 268 -4.00 -4.40 -18.28
N LEU A 269 -4.84 -5.29 -17.76
CA LEU A 269 -5.99 -5.84 -18.48
C LEU A 269 -7.22 -4.93 -18.43
N ARG A 270 -7.43 -4.24 -17.32
CA ARG A 270 -8.68 -3.51 -17.02
C ARG A 270 -8.51 -1.99 -17.11
N LEU A 271 -7.34 -1.45 -16.78
CA LEU A 271 -7.04 -0.02 -16.89
C LEU A 271 -6.16 0.31 -18.10
N LEU A 272 -5.80 -0.71 -18.88
CA LEU A 272 -4.99 -0.59 -20.10
C LEU A 272 -3.63 0.10 -19.84
N LEU A 273 -3.04 -0.14 -18.67
CA LEU A 273 -1.67 0.26 -18.36
C LEU A 273 -0.69 -0.72 -19.01
N THR A 274 0.46 -0.23 -19.44
CA THR A 274 1.59 -1.11 -19.77
C THR A 274 2.11 -1.78 -18.48
N PRO A 275 2.84 -2.91 -18.55
CA PRO A 275 3.45 -3.53 -17.37
C PRO A 275 4.36 -2.56 -16.59
N GLU A 276 5.11 -1.71 -17.27
CA GLU A 276 5.92 -0.66 -16.66
C GLU A 276 5.06 0.35 -15.90
N GLU A 277 3.97 0.83 -16.51
CA GLU A 277 3.03 1.77 -15.88
C GLU A 277 2.33 1.14 -14.67
N ALA A 278 1.91 -0.13 -14.77
CA ALA A 278 1.33 -0.88 -13.68
C ALA A 278 2.32 -1.00 -12.50
N PHE A 279 3.57 -1.37 -12.77
CA PHE A 279 4.62 -1.42 -11.75
C PHE A 279 4.84 -0.04 -11.09
N LYS A 280 4.96 1.02 -11.90
CA LYS A 280 5.13 2.40 -11.41
C LYS A 280 3.95 2.88 -10.58
N SER A 281 2.74 2.39 -10.84
CA SER A 281 1.53 2.77 -10.08
C SER A 281 1.55 2.27 -8.63
N ALA A 282 2.18 1.14 -8.36
CA ALA A 282 2.37 0.61 -7.01
C ALA A 282 3.72 0.99 -6.37
N THR A 283 4.56 1.75 -7.08
CA THR A 283 5.88 2.20 -6.59
C THR A 283 6.01 3.71 -6.75
N LYS A 284 6.78 4.17 -7.73
CA LYS A 284 7.14 5.58 -7.97
C LYS A 284 5.96 6.54 -7.93
N TRP A 285 4.87 6.22 -8.63
CA TRP A 285 3.71 7.11 -8.69
C TRP A 285 2.93 7.12 -7.37
N GLY A 286 2.73 5.95 -6.77
CA GLY A 286 2.07 5.83 -5.47
C GLY A 286 2.80 6.60 -4.37
N TYR A 287 4.10 6.41 -4.23
CA TYR A 287 4.91 7.14 -3.26
C TYR A 287 4.95 8.65 -3.52
N SER A 288 5.07 9.05 -4.79
CA SER A 288 5.05 10.46 -5.17
C SER A 288 3.76 11.17 -4.78
N GLN A 289 2.61 10.50 -4.91
CA GLN A 289 1.31 11.04 -4.50
C GLN A 289 1.20 11.25 -2.98
N LEU A 290 1.91 10.46 -2.21
CA LEU A 290 2.00 10.59 -0.75
C LEU A 290 3.13 11.54 -0.29
N GLY A 291 3.90 12.10 -1.22
CA GLY A 291 5.06 12.96 -0.91
C GLY A 291 6.25 12.20 -0.33
N MET A 292 6.33 10.88 -0.53
CA MET A 292 7.38 10.02 0.00
C MET A 292 8.50 9.78 -1.02
N ASN A 293 9.74 9.71 -0.54
CA ASN A 293 10.92 9.41 -1.37
C ASN A 293 11.38 7.96 -1.15
N VAL A 294 10.59 7.01 -1.63
CA VAL A 294 10.92 5.58 -1.63
C VAL A 294 11.25 5.15 -3.07
N ALA A 295 12.47 4.69 -3.27
CA ALA A 295 12.97 4.31 -4.59
C ALA A 295 14.26 3.46 -4.47
N LEU A 296 14.61 2.69 -5.49
CA LEU A 296 15.98 2.17 -5.64
C LEU A 296 16.88 3.25 -6.26
N LYS A 297 17.25 4.20 -5.42
CA LYS A 297 18.13 5.33 -5.76
C LYS A 297 18.94 5.72 -4.54
N VAL A 298 20.20 6.08 -4.73
CA VAL A 298 21.08 6.54 -3.65
C VAL A 298 20.45 7.75 -2.93
N GLY A 299 20.37 7.67 -1.61
CA GLY A 299 19.76 8.67 -0.71
C GLY A 299 18.27 8.48 -0.45
N SER A 300 17.58 7.59 -1.16
CA SER A 300 16.17 7.25 -0.90
C SER A 300 16.00 6.37 0.33
N VAL A 301 14.77 6.33 0.87
CA VAL A 301 14.42 5.41 1.95
C VAL A 301 14.62 3.96 1.50
N GLY A 302 15.20 3.16 2.37
CA GLY A 302 15.54 1.76 2.14
C GLY A 302 14.36 0.80 2.32
N ASP A 303 13.23 1.09 1.70
CA ASP A 303 12.09 0.17 1.57
C ASP A 303 12.30 -0.67 0.32
N VAL A 304 12.80 -1.89 0.51
CA VAL A 304 13.26 -2.75 -0.57
C VAL A 304 12.70 -4.15 -0.42
N ILE A 305 12.29 -4.75 -1.54
CA ILE A 305 11.84 -6.14 -1.61
C ILE A 305 12.74 -6.94 -2.55
N VAL A 306 12.99 -8.19 -2.16
CA VAL A 306 13.74 -9.17 -2.95
C VAL A 306 12.78 -10.29 -3.36
N PHE A 307 12.65 -10.48 -4.66
CA PHE A 307 11.84 -11.55 -5.25
C PHE A 307 12.73 -12.72 -5.65
N GLU A 308 12.29 -13.92 -5.27
CA GLU A 308 12.90 -15.16 -5.71
C GLU A 308 12.18 -15.73 -6.94
N LEU A 309 12.96 -16.05 -7.99
CA LEU A 309 12.47 -16.60 -9.24
C LEU A 309 13.23 -17.88 -9.61
N THR A 310 13.47 -18.76 -8.66
CA THR A 310 14.23 -20.01 -8.85
C THR A 310 13.36 -21.18 -9.26
N GLU A 311 12.07 -21.12 -8.95
CA GLU A 311 11.11 -22.21 -9.12
C GLU A 311 10.09 -21.88 -10.22
N PRO A 312 9.64 -22.85 -11.04
CA PRO A 312 8.44 -22.65 -11.85
C PRO A 312 7.23 -22.33 -10.96
N PRO A 313 6.31 -21.45 -11.38
CA PRO A 313 6.15 -20.84 -12.71
C PRO A 313 6.91 -19.50 -12.89
N SER A 314 7.75 -19.09 -11.96
CA SER A 314 8.50 -17.82 -12.05
C SER A 314 9.77 -17.92 -12.89
N TYR A 315 10.30 -19.11 -13.04
CA TYR A 315 11.53 -19.37 -13.79
C TYR A 315 11.22 -19.82 -15.24
N PRO A 316 12.02 -19.43 -16.25
CA PRO A 316 13.20 -18.57 -16.13
C PRO A 316 12.88 -17.08 -16.05
N LEU A 317 13.74 -16.32 -15.35
CA LEU A 317 13.68 -14.88 -15.35
C LEU A 317 14.06 -14.31 -16.72
N ASP A 318 13.15 -13.58 -17.34
CA ASP A 318 13.43 -12.83 -18.58
C ASP A 318 13.98 -11.44 -18.25
N LEU A 319 15.28 -11.28 -18.42
CA LEU A 319 15.99 -10.02 -18.18
C LEU A 319 15.73 -8.95 -19.27
N ASP A 320 15.16 -9.32 -20.41
CA ASP A 320 14.83 -8.40 -21.50
C ASP A 320 13.39 -7.88 -21.41
N SER A 321 12.55 -8.57 -20.62
CA SER A 321 11.17 -8.17 -20.34
C SER A 321 10.91 -8.07 -18.82
N PRO A 322 11.62 -7.14 -18.12
CA PRO A 322 11.66 -7.10 -16.65
C PRO A 322 10.32 -6.75 -16.00
N TYR A 323 9.55 -5.85 -16.59
CA TYR A 323 8.26 -5.44 -16.07
C TYR A 323 7.19 -6.53 -16.26
N GLU A 324 7.20 -7.19 -17.43
CA GLU A 324 6.34 -8.33 -17.73
C GLU A 324 6.64 -9.49 -16.77
N SER A 325 7.91 -9.77 -16.50
CA SER A 325 8.34 -10.78 -15.54
C SER A 325 7.80 -10.50 -14.13
N LEU A 326 7.77 -9.23 -13.69
CA LEU A 326 7.21 -8.85 -12.40
C LEU A 326 5.68 -8.82 -12.37
N VAL A 327 5.04 -8.39 -13.44
CA VAL A 327 3.58 -8.21 -13.44
C VAL A 327 2.82 -9.52 -13.67
N TYR A 328 3.40 -10.42 -14.46
CA TYR A 328 2.66 -11.63 -14.90
C TYR A 328 3.16 -12.94 -14.29
N SER A 329 4.37 -13.00 -13.74
CA SER A 329 4.85 -14.23 -13.14
C SER A 329 4.37 -14.42 -11.70
N SER A 330 4.38 -15.67 -11.24
CA SER A 330 4.13 -16.01 -9.85
C SER A 330 5.47 -16.12 -9.13
N TYR A 331 5.83 -15.12 -8.37
CA TYR A 331 7.07 -15.08 -7.60
C TYR A 331 6.81 -15.10 -6.10
N THR A 332 7.83 -15.49 -5.35
CA THR A 332 7.83 -15.41 -3.89
C THR A 332 8.62 -14.18 -3.47
N VAL A 333 8.10 -13.43 -2.52
CA VAL A 333 8.85 -12.40 -1.81
C VAL A 333 9.73 -13.12 -0.79
N GLU A 334 11.04 -13.13 -1.04
CA GLU A 334 12.02 -13.77 -0.16
C GLU A 334 12.34 -12.89 1.03
N THR A 335 12.62 -11.62 0.79
CA THR A 335 13.01 -10.66 1.82
C THR A 335 12.30 -9.33 1.61
N SER A 336 11.86 -8.73 2.72
CA SER A 336 11.36 -7.36 2.75
C SER A 336 12.13 -6.56 3.78
N ILE A 337 12.61 -5.39 3.35
CA ILE A 337 13.33 -4.42 4.16
C ILE A 337 12.45 -3.16 4.21
N VAL A 338 12.14 -2.69 5.41
CA VAL A 338 11.34 -1.47 5.62
C VAL A 338 12.17 -0.52 6.48
N LYS A 339 12.46 0.67 5.95
CA LYS A 339 13.33 1.66 6.61
C LYS A 339 14.68 1.05 7.06
N GLY A 340 15.23 0.16 6.23
CA GLY A 340 16.49 -0.50 6.49
C GLY A 340 16.47 -1.62 7.54
N GLU A 341 15.29 -2.02 8.02
CA GLU A 341 15.10 -3.18 8.90
C GLU A 341 14.54 -4.36 8.12
N VAL A 342 15.12 -5.55 8.27
CA VAL A 342 14.58 -6.78 7.68
C VAL A 342 13.36 -7.21 8.47
N VAL A 343 12.20 -7.23 7.83
CA VAL A 343 10.91 -7.56 8.46
C VAL A 343 10.32 -8.88 7.93
N LEU A 344 10.83 -9.35 6.79
CA LEU A 344 10.51 -10.66 6.21
C LEU A 344 11.80 -11.28 5.69
N ASP A 345 12.05 -12.52 6.05
CA ASP A 345 13.21 -13.30 5.59
C ASP A 345 12.80 -14.74 5.24
N GLY A 346 13.29 -15.25 4.12
CA GLY A 346 12.90 -16.55 3.60
C GLY A 346 11.38 -16.70 3.40
N GLY A 347 10.65 -15.60 3.13
CA GLY A 347 9.20 -15.58 3.00
C GLY A 347 8.44 -15.66 4.33
N ILE A 348 9.13 -15.54 5.48
CA ILE A 348 8.56 -15.61 6.83
C ILE A 348 8.64 -14.22 7.48
N PRO A 349 7.49 -13.61 7.87
CA PRO A 349 7.48 -12.41 8.68
C PRO A 349 8.15 -12.61 10.04
N LEU A 350 9.04 -11.72 10.42
CA LEU A 350 9.89 -11.89 11.62
C LEU A 350 9.23 -11.38 12.91
N ASN A 351 8.29 -10.47 12.81
CA ASN A 351 7.72 -9.75 13.95
C ASN A 351 6.37 -10.31 14.43
N VAL A 352 5.86 -11.39 13.82
CA VAL A 352 4.55 -11.98 14.13
C VAL A 352 4.73 -13.42 14.58
N GLY A 353 4.35 -13.71 15.83
CA GLY A 353 4.43 -15.04 16.40
C GLY A 353 3.17 -15.89 16.20
N THR A 354 3.28 -17.19 16.49
CA THR A 354 2.15 -18.13 16.44
C THR A 354 1.00 -17.69 17.34
N LYS A 355 1.31 -17.14 18.53
CA LYS A 355 0.29 -16.66 19.47
C LYS A 355 -0.54 -15.50 18.91
N ASP A 356 0.08 -14.61 18.14
CA ASP A 356 -0.66 -13.50 17.52
C ASP A 356 -1.66 -14.00 16.48
N ILE A 357 -1.27 -15.04 15.73
CA ILE A 357 -2.15 -15.69 14.74
C ILE A 357 -3.29 -16.44 15.43
N GLU A 358 -3.01 -17.19 16.52
CA GLU A 358 -4.02 -17.91 17.30
C GLU A 358 -5.05 -16.95 17.92
N GLU A 359 -4.59 -15.83 18.51
CA GLU A 359 -5.48 -14.81 19.05
C GLU A 359 -6.36 -14.19 17.95
N ALA A 360 -5.77 -13.88 16.80
CA ALA A 360 -6.52 -13.35 15.67
C ALA A 360 -7.58 -14.33 15.17
N GLN A 361 -7.27 -15.63 15.11
CA GLN A 361 -8.23 -16.68 14.73
C GLN A 361 -9.39 -16.76 15.70
N GLY A 362 -9.12 -16.79 17.02
CA GLY A 362 -10.16 -16.81 18.04
C GLY A 362 -11.10 -15.61 17.94
N ARG A 363 -10.56 -14.42 17.65
CA ARG A 363 -11.36 -13.20 17.47
C ARG A 363 -12.22 -13.23 16.22
N ILE A 364 -11.73 -13.83 15.12
CA ILE A 364 -12.53 -14.01 13.92
C ILE A 364 -13.75 -14.88 14.21
N GLU A 365 -13.57 -15.98 14.96
CA GLU A 365 -14.65 -16.88 15.37
C GLU A 365 -15.68 -16.17 16.25
N GLU A 366 -15.23 -15.41 17.26
CA GLU A 366 -16.12 -14.62 18.13
C GLU A 366 -16.94 -13.58 17.35
N VAL A 367 -16.32 -12.84 16.45
CA VAL A 367 -17.00 -11.82 15.64
C VAL A 367 -17.97 -12.48 14.66
N ASP A 368 -17.60 -13.60 14.03
CA ASP A 368 -18.50 -14.33 13.11
C ASP A 368 -19.72 -14.88 13.84
N GLU A 369 -19.57 -15.40 15.05
CA GLU A 369 -20.70 -15.87 15.89
C GLU A 369 -21.64 -14.73 16.25
N LYS A 370 -21.11 -13.58 16.67
CA LYS A 370 -21.91 -12.38 16.99
C LYS A 370 -22.67 -11.89 15.76
N TYR A 371 -21.98 -11.79 14.61
CA TYR A 371 -22.57 -11.37 13.35
C TYR A 371 -23.75 -12.29 12.94
N ARG A 372 -23.54 -13.61 12.92
CA ARG A 372 -24.57 -14.60 12.59
C ARG A 372 -25.76 -14.60 13.57
N SER A 373 -25.52 -14.29 14.84
CA SER A 373 -26.57 -14.17 15.84
C SER A 373 -27.46 -12.97 15.58
N MET A 374 -26.89 -11.88 15.04
CA MET A 374 -27.61 -10.66 14.67
C MET A 374 -28.50 -10.88 13.43
N GLU A 375 -28.02 -11.67 12.42
CA GLU A 375 -28.80 -12.01 11.21
C GLU A 375 -30.04 -12.89 11.49
N LYS A 376 -30.08 -13.59 12.65
CA LYS A 376 -31.20 -14.48 13.02
C LYS A 376 -32.31 -13.79 13.79
N ASN A 377 -32.05 -12.59 14.30
CA ASN A 377 -33.02 -11.77 15.04
C ASN A 377 -33.61 -10.67 14.16
#